data_dcea986ebeca27e6bb61046cad0f6a16
#
_entry.id   dcea986ebeca27e6bb61046cad0f6a16
#
_cell.length_a   1.000
_cell.length_b   1.000
_cell.length_c   1.000
_cell.angle_alpha   90.00
_cell.angle_beta   90.00
_cell.angle_gamma   90.00
#
_symmetry.space_group_name_H-M   'P 1'
#
loop_
_entity.id
_entity.type
_entity.pdbx_description
1 polymer ?
#
loop_
_entity_poly.entity_id
_entity_poly.type
_entity_poly.pdbx_seq_one_letter_code
_entity_poly.pdbx_strand_id
1 'polypeptide(L)'
;MVVQAGLLGGTILLFSGVHVGCRSQAADDEVARRGSNLQSLAGMYRMYTTENGGCPPSNEAEFKAFIQEQGLEHFESFGITTVDDLFISPRDGQPYIVVYGGGPEAMPDLVAYEREGLESGRWIVNSMTVVAEVDEAKFQRMVSEVANQ
;
A
#
# COMPACT_ATOMS: atom_id res chain seq x y z
N MET A 1 1.95 46.96 70.20
CA MET A 1 0.93 46.10 69.76
C MET A 1 1.25 45.82 68.27
N VAL A 2 1.89 44.72 68.02
CA VAL A 2 2.51 44.37 66.69
C VAL A 2 1.60 43.42 66.01
N VAL A 3 1.20 43.74 64.77
CA VAL A 3 0.44 42.86 63.90
C VAL A 3 1.41 42.33 62.85
N GLN A 4 1.62 41.01 62.84
CA GLN A 4 2.42 40.30 61.87
C GLN A 4 1.56 39.90 60.66
N ALA A 5 1.95 40.34 59.48
CA ALA A 5 1.37 39.89 58.24
C ALA A 5 2.13 38.68 57.72
N GLY A 6 1.43 37.55 57.58
CA GLY A 6 1.98 36.32 56.98
C GLY A 6 1.91 36.34 55.43
N LEU A 7 3.05 36.13 54.78
CA LEU A 7 3.17 35.91 53.36
C LEU A 7 2.93 34.43 53.08
N LEU A 8 1.86 34.12 52.37
CA LEU A 8 1.62 32.81 51.78
C LEU A 8 2.20 32.79 50.35
N GLY A 9 3.33 32.10 50.19
CA GLY A 9 3.94 31.87 48.93
C GLY A 9 3.18 30.77 48.17
N GLY A 10 2.47 31.15 47.12
CA GLY A 10 1.85 30.20 46.20
C GLY A 10 2.86 29.68 45.18
N THR A 11 3.23 28.42 45.30
CA THR A 11 4.04 27.71 44.26
C THR A 11 3.14 27.35 43.08
N ILE A 12 3.34 28.04 41.97
CA ILE A 12 2.68 27.69 40.70
C ILE A 12 3.44 26.54 40.06
N LEU A 13 2.89 25.33 40.14
CA LEU A 13 3.36 24.18 39.37
C LEU A 13 2.90 24.34 37.93
N LEU A 14 3.83 24.71 37.06
CA LEU A 14 3.64 24.65 35.59
C LEU A 14 3.68 23.19 35.14
N PHE A 15 2.50 22.61 34.94
CA PHE A 15 2.37 21.35 34.22
C PHE A 15 2.68 21.58 32.73
N SER A 16 3.91 21.28 32.33
CA SER A 16 4.24 21.11 30.89
C SER A 16 3.51 19.89 30.38
N GLY A 17 2.34 20.08 29.77
CA GLY A 17 1.60 19.02 29.09
C GLY A 17 2.42 18.54 27.88
N VAL A 18 3.01 17.35 28.01
CA VAL A 18 3.55 16.62 26.87
C VAL A 18 2.35 16.24 26.01
N HIS A 19 2.12 16.96 24.92
CA HIS A 19 1.19 16.56 23.88
C HIS A 19 1.82 15.39 23.15
N VAL A 20 1.60 14.18 23.66
CA VAL A 20 1.76 12.96 22.87
C VAL A 20 0.70 13.05 21.77
N GLY A 21 1.14 13.40 20.57
CA GLY A 21 0.28 13.44 19.40
C GLY A 21 -0.33 12.06 19.21
N CYS A 22 -1.60 11.91 19.53
CA CYS A 22 -2.40 10.78 19.11
C CYS A 22 -2.43 10.81 17.58
N ARG A 23 -1.53 10.04 16.94
CA ARG A 23 -1.71 9.64 15.55
C ARG A 23 -3.06 8.95 15.51
N SER A 24 -4.01 9.49 14.78
CA SER A 24 -5.37 8.98 14.82
C SER A 24 -5.34 7.58 14.20
N GLN A 25 -5.92 6.62 14.90
CA GLN A 25 -6.08 5.23 14.44
C GLN A 25 -6.69 5.17 13.03
N ALA A 26 -7.56 6.12 12.71
CA ALA A 26 -8.13 6.31 11.38
C ALA A 26 -7.08 6.60 10.29
N ALA A 27 -5.98 7.28 10.59
CA ALA A 27 -4.90 7.51 9.63
C ALA A 27 -4.07 6.24 9.40
N ASP A 28 -3.85 5.45 10.46
CA ASP A 28 -3.12 4.19 10.36
C ASP A 28 -3.96 3.12 9.65
N ASP A 29 -5.28 3.09 9.89
CA ASP A 29 -6.23 2.21 9.18
C ASP A 29 -6.37 2.61 7.69
N GLU A 30 -6.26 3.88 7.37
CA GLU A 30 -6.27 4.36 5.99
C GLU A 30 -4.98 3.97 5.25
N VAL A 31 -3.81 4.07 5.90
CA VAL A 31 -2.54 3.62 5.33
C VAL A 31 -2.56 2.10 5.12
N ALA A 32 -3.09 1.33 6.07
CA ALA A 32 -3.22 -0.12 5.93
C ALA A 32 -4.15 -0.50 4.77
N ARG A 33 -5.26 0.20 4.59
CA ARG A 33 -6.20 0.00 3.47
C ARG A 33 -5.59 0.34 2.12
N ARG A 34 -4.79 1.39 2.05
CA ARG A 34 -4.13 1.84 0.81
C ARG A 34 -3.16 0.81 0.25
N GLY A 35 -2.46 0.07 1.13
CA GLY A 35 -1.59 -1.04 0.71
C GLY A 35 -2.33 -2.33 0.39
N SER A 36 -3.55 -2.51 0.90
CA SER A 36 -4.26 -3.79 0.83
C SER A 36 -4.64 -4.20 -0.59
N ASN A 37 -5.14 -3.29 -1.44
CA ASN A 37 -5.50 -3.61 -2.82
C ASN A 37 -4.27 -4.05 -3.61
N LEU A 38 -3.20 -3.29 -3.55
CA LEU A 38 -1.96 -3.59 -4.26
C LEU A 38 -1.33 -4.89 -3.76
N GLN A 39 -1.36 -5.15 -2.45
CA GLN A 39 -0.87 -6.38 -1.86
C GLN A 39 -1.75 -7.59 -2.26
N SER A 40 -3.07 -7.41 -2.25
CA SER A 40 -4.03 -8.44 -2.67
C SER A 40 -3.87 -8.78 -4.16
N LEU A 41 -3.69 -7.76 -5.01
CA LEU A 41 -3.42 -7.93 -6.43
C LEU A 41 -2.15 -8.76 -6.67
N ALA A 42 -1.06 -8.48 -5.94
CA ALA A 42 0.17 -9.26 -6.02
C ALA A 42 0.00 -10.69 -5.47
N GLY A 43 -0.84 -10.87 -4.46
CA GLY A 43 -1.22 -12.20 -3.95
C GLY A 43 -1.89 -13.05 -5.03
N MET A 44 -2.87 -12.47 -5.73
CA MET A 44 -3.55 -13.12 -6.86
C MET A 44 -2.60 -13.40 -8.02
N TYR A 45 -1.70 -12.46 -8.31
CA TYR A 45 -0.68 -12.65 -9.35
C TYR A 45 0.25 -13.83 -9.01
N ARG A 46 0.69 -13.93 -7.78
CA ARG A 46 1.51 -15.04 -7.31
C ARG A 46 0.76 -16.38 -7.36
N MET A 47 -0.54 -16.39 -7.02
CA MET A 47 -1.38 -17.58 -7.12
C MET A 47 -1.50 -18.02 -8.58
N TYR A 48 -1.79 -17.07 -9.48
CA TYR A 48 -1.82 -17.33 -10.92
C TYR A 48 -0.52 -17.98 -11.41
N THR A 49 0.63 -17.37 -11.12
CA THR A 49 1.94 -17.90 -11.57
C THR A 49 2.23 -19.28 -11.00
N THR A 50 1.83 -19.55 -9.77
CA THR A 50 2.00 -20.87 -9.14
C THR A 50 1.18 -21.94 -9.85
N GLU A 51 -0.06 -21.65 -10.21
CA GLU A 51 -0.96 -22.60 -10.90
C GLU A 51 -0.62 -22.78 -12.38
N ASN A 52 0.04 -21.78 -12.98
CA ASN A 52 0.41 -21.80 -14.39
C ASN A 52 1.91 -22.09 -14.63
N GLY A 53 2.52 -22.91 -13.77
CA GLY A 53 3.88 -23.40 -13.96
C GLY A 53 4.96 -22.34 -13.93
N GLY A 54 4.74 -21.26 -13.16
CA GLY A 54 5.65 -20.12 -13.04
C GLY A 54 5.43 -19.02 -14.07
N CYS A 55 4.54 -19.22 -15.05
CA CYS A 55 4.24 -18.20 -16.05
C CYS A 55 3.34 -17.10 -15.50
N PRO A 56 3.71 -15.83 -15.64
CA PRO A 56 2.85 -14.72 -15.28
C PRO A 56 1.64 -14.59 -16.23
N PRO A 57 0.56 -13.89 -15.84
CA PRO A 57 -0.57 -13.66 -16.74
C PRO A 57 -0.13 -12.87 -17.98
N SER A 58 -0.64 -13.26 -19.14
CA SER A 58 -0.22 -12.68 -20.42
C SER A 58 -0.82 -11.28 -20.65
N ASN A 59 -1.97 -11.00 -20.02
CA ASN A 59 -2.68 -9.74 -20.14
C ASN A 59 -3.72 -9.56 -19.01
N GLU A 60 -4.29 -8.36 -18.94
CA GLU A 60 -5.27 -7.99 -17.91
C GLU A 60 -6.55 -8.83 -17.95
N ALA A 61 -7.07 -9.13 -19.15
CA ALA A 61 -8.31 -9.88 -19.32
C ALA A 61 -8.20 -11.31 -18.76
N GLU A 62 -7.10 -11.98 -19.05
CA GLU A 62 -6.77 -13.29 -18.51
C GLU A 62 -6.63 -13.27 -17.00
N PHE A 63 -5.93 -12.28 -16.47
CA PHE A 63 -5.73 -12.16 -15.04
C PHE A 63 -7.02 -11.83 -14.29
N LYS A 64 -7.88 -10.95 -14.82
CA LYS A 64 -9.19 -10.67 -14.26
C LYS A 64 -10.12 -11.89 -14.27
N ALA A 65 -10.10 -12.69 -15.35
CA ALA A 65 -10.87 -13.92 -15.43
C ALA A 65 -10.44 -14.90 -14.33
N PHE A 66 -9.14 -15.08 -14.14
CA PHE A 66 -8.61 -15.91 -13.06
C PHE A 66 -9.07 -15.43 -11.67
N ILE A 67 -8.95 -14.13 -11.38
CA ILE A 67 -9.39 -13.57 -10.09
C ILE A 67 -10.89 -13.81 -9.88
N GLN A 68 -11.70 -13.65 -10.93
CA GLN A 68 -13.13 -13.90 -10.87
C GLN A 68 -13.47 -15.36 -10.54
N GLU A 69 -12.70 -16.31 -11.05
CA GLU A 69 -12.85 -17.75 -10.78
C GLU A 69 -12.46 -18.11 -9.34
N GLN A 70 -11.47 -17.42 -8.76
CA GLN A 70 -11.07 -17.63 -7.36
C GLN A 70 -12.10 -17.11 -6.34
N GLY A 71 -12.97 -16.18 -6.76
CA GLY A 71 -13.93 -15.51 -5.90
C GLY A 71 -13.35 -14.31 -5.16
N LEU A 72 -14.22 -13.42 -4.71
CA LEU A 72 -13.86 -12.16 -4.05
C LEU A 72 -14.16 -12.13 -2.55
N GLU A 73 -14.68 -13.19 -1.97
CA GLU A 73 -15.17 -13.26 -0.60
C GLU A 73 -14.07 -12.88 0.42
N HIS A 74 -12.80 -13.18 0.09
CA HIS A 74 -11.67 -12.85 0.94
C HIS A 74 -11.32 -11.35 0.94
N PHE A 75 -11.81 -10.59 -0.04
CA PHE A 75 -11.49 -9.18 -0.23
C PHE A 75 -12.61 -8.22 0.20
N GLU A 76 -13.81 -8.73 0.49
CA GLU A 76 -14.95 -7.91 0.92
C GLU A 76 -14.66 -7.08 2.17
N SER A 77 -13.88 -7.63 3.11
CA SER A 77 -13.47 -6.91 4.33
C SER A 77 -12.59 -5.68 4.04
N PHE A 78 -11.99 -5.60 2.86
CA PHE A 78 -11.19 -4.45 2.39
C PHE A 78 -12.01 -3.49 1.52
N GLY A 79 -13.32 -3.75 1.34
CA GLY A 79 -14.21 -2.94 0.51
C GLY A 79 -14.08 -3.23 -0.99
N ILE A 80 -13.47 -4.35 -1.35
CA ILE A 80 -13.34 -4.83 -2.74
C ILE A 80 -14.57 -5.70 -3.03
N THR A 81 -15.43 -5.25 -3.92
CA THR A 81 -16.69 -5.92 -4.28
C THR A 81 -16.71 -6.41 -5.71
N THR A 82 -15.83 -5.87 -6.53
CA THR A 82 -15.64 -6.29 -7.93
C THR A 82 -14.17 -6.55 -8.22
N VAL A 83 -13.88 -7.33 -9.26
CA VAL A 83 -12.49 -7.52 -9.72
C VAL A 83 -11.85 -6.20 -10.08
N ASP A 84 -12.60 -5.28 -10.68
CA ASP A 84 -12.08 -3.96 -11.08
C ASP A 84 -11.64 -3.11 -9.88
N ASP A 85 -12.33 -3.21 -8.74
CA ASP A 85 -11.93 -2.48 -7.52
C ASP A 85 -10.52 -2.85 -7.06
N LEU A 86 -10.10 -4.09 -7.29
CA LEU A 86 -8.76 -4.58 -6.94
C LEU A 86 -7.67 -3.88 -7.74
N PHE A 87 -7.99 -3.43 -8.95
CA PHE A 87 -7.04 -2.75 -9.84
C PHE A 87 -6.98 -1.24 -9.64
N ILE A 88 -7.77 -0.68 -8.72
CA ILE A 88 -7.81 0.76 -8.47
C ILE A 88 -7.04 1.12 -7.20
N SER A 89 -6.14 2.10 -7.31
CA SER A 89 -5.46 2.67 -6.16
C SER A 89 -6.44 3.50 -5.31
N PRO A 90 -6.62 3.18 -4.02
CA PRO A 90 -7.45 3.99 -3.14
C PRO A 90 -6.81 5.35 -2.78
N ARG A 91 -5.55 5.59 -3.18
CA ARG A 91 -4.84 6.86 -2.91
C ARG A 91 -5.26 7.97 -3.86
N ASP A 92 -5.40 7.65 -5.15
CA ASP A 92 -5.65 8.64 -6.21
C ASP A 92 -6.82 8.24 -7.12
N GLY A 93 -7.42 7.07 -6.91
CA GLY A 93 -8.51 6.56 -7.73
C GLY A 93 -8.09 6.14 -9.14
N GLN A 94 -6.79 6.05 -9.41
CA GLN A 94 -6.27 5.65 -10.73
C GLN A 94 -6.04 4.14 -10.80
N PRO A 95 -6.16 3.54 -12.00
CA PRO A 95 -5.79 2.15 -12.20
C PRO A 95 -4.30 1.92 -11.94
N TYR A 96 -3.99 0.83 -11.23
CA TYR A 96 -2.63 0.33 -11.15
C TYR A 96 -2.11 -0.09 -12.52
N ILE A 97 -0.82 0.02 -12.73
CA ILE A 97 -0.12 -0.61 -13.84
C ILE A 97 0.36 -1.98 -13.36
N VAL A 98 -0.10 -3.04 -14.02
CA VAL A 98 0.33 -4.42 -13.75
C VAL A 98 1.29 -4.86 -14.85
N VAL A 99 2.35 -5.54 -14.47
CA VAL A 99 3.34 -6.09 -15.42
C VAL A 99 2.84 -7.44 -15.90
N TYR A 100 2.67 -7.59 -17.19
CA TYR A 100 2.17 -8.82 -17.83
C TYR A 100 3.23 -9.44 -18.75
N GLY A 101 3.07 -10.73 -18.99
CA GLY A 101 3.90 -11.49 -19.95
C GLY A 101 5.25 -11.92 -19.37
N GLY A 102 6.04 -12.57 -20.23
CA GLY A 102 7.30 -13.20 -19.87
C GLY A 102 7.18 -14.71 -19.68
N GLY A 103 8.32 -15.39 -19.62
CA GLY A 103 8.37 -16.84 -19.39
C GLY A 103 8.47 -17.21 -17.92
N PRO A 104 8.59 -18.51 -17.60
CA PRO A 104 8.66 -19.02 -16.22
C PRO A 104 9.84 -18.47 -15.39
N GLU A 105 10.87 -17.96 -16.05
CA GLU A 105 12.04 -17.34 -15.41
C GLU A 105 11.90 -15.82 -15.27
N ALA A 106 10.87 -15.24 -15.87
CA ALA A 106 10.62 -13.79 -15.88
C ALA A 106 9.61 -13.36 -14.79
N MET A 107 9.68 -13.93 -13.60
CA MET A 107 8.94 -13.37 -12.48
C MET A 107 9.47 -11.96 -12.20
N PRO A 108 8.74 -10.91 -12.59
CA PRO A 108 9.28 -9.56 -12.43
C PRO A 108 9.41 -9.23 -10.94
N ASP A 109 10.54 -8.64 -10.56
CA ASP A 109 10.67 -8.07 -9.21
C ASP A 109 9.62 -7.00 -8.93
N LEU A 110 9.05 -6.41 -9.97
CA LEU A 110 7.98 -5.43 -9.94
C LEU A 110 6.73 -6.03 -10.59
N VAL A 111 5.70 -6.29 -9.79
CA VAL A 111 4.43 -6.90 -10.25
C VAL A 111 3.40 -5.84 -10.64
N ALA A 112 3.23 -4.84 -9.79
CA ALA A 112 2.30 -3.75 -10.06
C ALA A 112 2.73 -2.46 -9.33
N TYR A 113 2.22 -1.31 -9.80
CA TYR A 113 2.56 -0.01 -9.24
C TYR A 113 1.51 1.06 -9.58
N GLU A 114 1.50 2.14 -8.81
CA GLU A 114 0.68 3.33 -9.08
C GLU A 114 1.14 4.03 -10.37
N ARG A 115 0.18 4.45 -11.18
CA ARG A 115 0.45 5.12 -12.46
C ARG A 115 1.23 6.43 -12.29
N GLU A 116 0.79 7.27 -11.37
CA GLU A 116 1.38 8.60 -11.14
C GLU A 116 2.04 8.73 -9.77
N GLY A 117 1.46 8.09 -8.73
CA GLY A 117 1.89 8.26 -7.35
C GLY A 117 1.46 9.61 -6.77
N LEU A 118 1.97 9.95 -5.60
CA LEU A 118 1.78 11.24 -4.95
C LEU A 118 3.14 11.92 -4.72
N GLU A 119 3.13 13.15 -4.15
CA GLU A 119 4.36 13.89 -3.82
C GLU A 119 5.34 13.09 -2.93
N SER A 120 4.82 12.24 -2.05
CA SER A 120 5.62 11.38 -1.17
C SER A 120 6.30 10.22 -1.90
N GLY A 121 5.85 9.89 -3.11
CA GLY A 121 6.37 8.80 -3.89
C GLY A 121 5.27 7.95 -4.54
N ARG A 122 5.70 6.83 -5.11
CA ARG A 122 4.87 5.88 -5.84
C ARG A 122 4.84 4.54 -5.10
N TRP A 123 3.64 4.00 -4.92
CA TRP A 123 3.52 2.68 -4.35
C TRP A 123 3.75 1.62 -5.42
N ILE A 124 4.57 0.65 -5.04
CA ILE A 124 4.93 -0.51 -5.85
C ILE A 124 4.69 -1.79 -5.06
N VAL A 125 4.51 -2.90 -5.74
CA VAL A 125 4.50 -4.24 -5.13
C VAL A 125 5.37 -5.20 -5.93
N ASN A 126 6.11 -6.04 -5.22
CA ASN A 126 6.97 -7.06 -5.82
C ASN A 126 6.31 -8.45 -5.82
N SER A 127 6.98 -9.42 -6.44
CA SER A 127 6.55 -10.82 -6.52
C SER A 127 6.43 -11.53 -5.15
N MET A 128 7.05 -11.00 -4.11
CA MET A 128 6.92 -11.48 -2.72
C MET A 128 5.75 -10.82 -1.98
N THR A 129 4.88 -10.07 -2.68
CA THR A 129 3.75 -9.33 -2.13
C THR A 129 4.12 -8.21 -1.13
N VAL A 130 5.37 -7.74 -1.19
CA VAL A 130 5.81 -6.62 -0.36
C VAL A 130 5.48 -5.31 -1.06
N VAL A 131 4.63 -4.51 -0.40
CA VAL A 131 4.30 -3.15 -0.84
C VAL A 131 5.31 -2.18 -0.26
N ALA A 132 5.83 -1.28 -1.09
CA ALA A 132 6.76 -0.23 -0.69
C ALA A 132 6.42 1.10 -1.39
N GLU A 133 6.67 2.20 -0.70
CA GLU A 133 6.68 3.52 -1.31
C GLU A 133 8.10 3.85 -1.74
N VAL A 134 8.28 4.25 -3.00
CA VAL A 134 9.58 4.58 -3.58
C VAL A 134 9.54 5.97 -4.22
N ASP A 135 10.65 6.69 -4.14
CA ASP A 135 10.81 7.93 -4.88
C ASP A 135 10.89 7.69 -6.39
N GLU A 136 10.64 8.74 -7.18
CA GLU A 136 10.60 8.64 -8.64
C GLU A 136 11.94 8.15 -9.23
N ALA A 137 13.08 8.54 -8.67
CA ALA A 137 14.38 8.11 -9.18
C ALA A 137 14.61 6.60 -8.99
N LYS A 138 14.18 6.05 -7.87
CA LYS A 138 14.23 4.62 -7.61
C LYS A 138 13.23 3.86 -8.49
N PHE A 139 12.02 4.40 -8.64
CA PHE A 139 10.99 3.82 -9.50
C PHE A 139 11.47 3.70 -10.95
N GLN A 140 12.06 4.75 -11.53
CA GLN A 140 12.56 4.74 -12.90
C GLN A 140 13.65 3.69 -13.12
N ARG A 141 14.53 3.47 -12.14
CA ARG A 141 15.53 2.38 -12.22
C ARG A 141 14.84 1.01 -12.28
N MET A 142 13.86 0.75 -11.40
CA MET A 142 13.15 -0.53 -11.35
C MET A 142 12.41 -0.83 -12.66
N VAL A 143 11.71 0.15 -13.22
CA VAL A 143 11.00 -0.02 -14.50
C VAL A 143 11.97 -0.26 -15.65
N SER A 144 13.13 0.42 -15.66
CA SER A 144 14.16 0.20 -16.67
C SER A 144 14.76 -1.21 -16.60
N GLU A 145 14.88 -1.79 -15.43
CA GLU A 145 15.35 -3.16 -15.23
C GLU A 145 14.33 -4.18 -15.77
N VAL A 146 13.04 -3.97 -15.52
CA VAL A 146 11.96 -4.82 -16.05
C VAL A 146 11.89 -4.76 -17.57
N ALA A 147 12.08 -3.59 -18.18
CA ALA A 147 12.02 -3.43 -19.64
C ALA A 147 13.19 -4.10 -20.39
N ASN A 148 14.25 -4.50 -19.69
CA ASN A 148 15.45 -5.13 -20.27
C ASN A 148 15.50 -6.66 -20.06
N GLN A 149 14.46 -7.26 -19.47
CA GLN A 149 14.31 -8.72 -19.32
C GLN A 149 13.46 -9.31 -20.45
#